data_de5890dd0f57ede146f94119d1e3f9f1
#
_entry.id   de5890dd0f57ede146f94119d1e3f9f1
#
_cell.length_a   1.000
_cell.length_b   1.000
_cell.length_c   1.000
_cell.angle_alpha   90.00
_cell.angle_beta   90.00
_cell.angle_gamma   90.00
#
_symmetry.space_group_name_H-M   'P 1'
#
loop_
_entity.id
_entity.type
_entity.pdbx_description
1 polymer ?
#
loop_
_entity_poly.entity_id
_entity_poly.type
_entity_poly.pdbx_seq_one_letter_code
_entity_poly.pdbx_strand_id
1 'polypeptide(L)'
;MPTPIRALIAFATGGLMLTAHASAEEFTAGQRQEIVKVVRDALKQDSSILRDAIAALQSDEGEREKTAARAALAAVKDTLVTANDPVAGNPRGSVTIVEFFDVRCPYCLKLEPEMAALLAQDRDVRLVYKDLPILGAASVLASKALLAARNQNAYEKLRDALMARARDISPPMIEAEAKRLGLDAARLIRDMEDKSIRDQIDANLRLSHILGLQGTPALVIGDSVLPGAVDETELRRAVAEVRAGKR
;
A
#
# COMPACT_ATOMS: atom_id res chain seq x y z
N MET A 1 31.75 94.38 -17.53
CA MET A 1 32.85 93.61 -18.12
C MET A 1 32.50 92.17 -18.05
N PRO A 2 32.23 91.51 -19.17
CA PRO A 2 31.75 90.12 -19.20
C PRO A 2 32.89 89.13 -19.39
N THR A 3 32.86 88.06 -18.65
CA THR A 3 33.73 86.90 -18.78
C THR A 3 33.05 85.84 -19.70
N PRO A 4 33.83 85.14 -20.56
CA PRO A 4 33.25 84.21 -21.53
C PRO A 4 33.07 82.83 -20.95
N ILE A 5 31.94 82.21 -21.31
CA ILE A 5 31.56 80.84 -21.03
C ILE A 5 32.30 79.89 -21.98
N ARG A 6 33.07 78.94 -21.45
CA ARG A 6 33.70 77.87 -22.20
C ARG A 6 32.68 76.71 -22.29
N ALA A 7 32.23 76.34 -23.49
CA ALA A 7 31.44 75.22 -23.76
C ALA A 7 32.33 73.98 -23.76
N LEU A 8 32.00 72.95 -22.93
CA LEU A 8 32.54 71.61 -22.95
C LEU A 8 31.68 70.73 -23.88
N ILE A 9 32.25 70.27 -24.96
CA ILE A 9 31.62 69.27 -25.83
C ILE A 9 31.96 67.89 -25.26
N ALA A 10 30.94 67.17 -24.73
CA ALA A 10 31.08 65.80 -24.30
C ALA A 10 30.84 64.87 -25.51
N PHE A 11 31.87 64.13 -25.93
CA PHE A 11 31.76 63.06 -26.87
C PHE A 11 31.14 61.81 -26.18
N ALA A 12 29.91 61.48 -26.51
CA ALA A 12 29.28 60.23 -26.12
C ALA A 12 29.69 59.13 -27.11
N THR A 13 30.62 58.26 -26.70
CA THR A 13 30.92 57.01 -27.42
C THR A 13 29.88 55.99 -27.04
N GLY A 14 28.85 55.81 -27.90
CA GLY A 14 27.88 54.76 -27.79
C GLY A 14 28.51 53.39 -28.13
N GLY A 15 28.83 52.61 -27.08
CA GLY A 15 29.23 51.22 -27.24
C GLY A 15 27.99 50.35 -27.60
N LEU A 16 27.90 49.90 -28.84
CA LEU A 16 26.92 48.95 -29.32
C LEU A 16 27.28 47.56 -28.74
N MET A 17 26.66 47.18 -27.60
CA MET A 17 26.77 45.81 -27.11
C MET A 17 25.96 44.90 -28.03
N LEU A 18 26.64 44.18 -28.92
CA LEU A 18 26.07 43.01 -29.63
C LEU A 18 25.85 41.90 -28.60
N THR A 19 24.65 41.72 -28.12
CA THR A 19 24.23 40.49 -27.44
C THR A 19 24.15 39.39 -28.46
N ALA A 20 25.19 38.58 -28.54
CA ALA A 20 25.16 37.33 -29.28
C ALA A 20 24.14 36.41 -28.60
N HIS A 21 22.91 36.34 -29.15
CA HIS A 21 21.99 35.29 -28.83
C HIS A 21 22.57 34.02 -29.44
N ALA A 22 23.12 33.15 -28.61
CA ALA A 22 23.44 31.79 -28.99
C ALA A 22 22.11 31.08 -29.29
N SER A 23 21.69 31.11 -30.55
CA SER A 23 20.63 30.24 -31.04
C SER A 23 21.14 28.81 -30.89
N ALA A 24 20.49 27.99 -30.07
CA ALA A 24 20.75 26.56 -30.06
C ALA A 24 20.48 26.06 -31.49
N GLU A 25 21.55 25.72 -32.20
CA GLU A 25 21.41 25.17 -33.56
C GLU A 25 20.62 23.86 -33.46
N GLU A 26 19.45 23.87 -34.07
CA GLU A 26 18.65 22.64 -34.16
C GLU A 26 19.41 21.64 -35.05
N PHE A 27 19.56 20.40 -34.59
CA PHE A 27 20.17 19.33 -35.38
C PHE A 27 19.50 19.20 -36.76
N THR A 28 20.29 19.10 -37.81
CA THR A 28 19.78 18.79 -39.15
C THR A 28 19.16 17.39 -39.18
N ALA A 29 18.35 17.10 -40.19
CA ALA A 29 17.73 15.77 -40.34
C ALA A 29 18.78 14.65 -40.44
N GLY A 30 19.91 14.90 -41.11
CA GLY A 30 21.02 13.95 -41.19
C GLY A 30 21.70 13.69 -39.84
N GLN A 31 21.96 14.74 -39.07
CA GLN A 31 22.52 14.61 -37.71
C GLN A 31 21.59 13.85 -36.78
N ARG A 32 20.26 14.10 -36.84
CA ARG A 32 19.27 13.33 -36.04
C ARG A 32 19.30 11.84 -36.41
N GLN A 33 19.38 11.49 -37.67
CA GLN A 33 19.47 10.09 -38.13
C GLN A 33 20.75 9.41 -37.63
N GLU A 34 21.88 10.10 -37.67
CA GLU A 34 23.16 9.56 -37.21
C GLU A 34 23.15 9.36 -35.67
N ILE A 35 22.61 10.32 -34.91
CA ILE A 35 22.43 10.17 -33.47
C ILE A 35 21.56 8.93 -33.13
N VAL A 36 20.43 8.75 -33.81
CA VAL A 36 19.55 7.59 -33.61
C VAL A 36 20.29 6.29 -33.92
N LYS A 37 21.13 6.26 -34.97
CA LYS A 37 21.94 5.10 -35.32
C LYS A 37 22.97 4.79 -34.23
N VAL A 38 23.72 5.79 -33.79
CA VAL A 38 24.71 5.64 -32.70
C VAL A 38 24.06 5.12 -31.43
N VAL A 39 22.92 5.69 -31.00
CA VAL A 39 22.17 5.22 -29.82
C VAL A 39 21.70 3.78 -30.01
N ARG A 40 21.16 3.44 -31.16
CA ARG A 40 20.71 2.07 -31.46
C ARG A 40 21.84 1.06 -31.41
N ASP A 41 22.99 1.42 -32.00
CA ASP A 41 24.16 0.54 -32.04
C ASP A 41 24.77 0.39 -30.62
N ALA A 42 24.86 1.46 -29.86
CA ALA A 42 25.29 1.41 -28.44
C ALA A 42 24.41 0.49 -27.60
N LEU A 43 23.08 0.62 -27.70
CA LEU A 43 22.13 -0.23 -26.94
C LEU A 43 22.17 -1.71 -27.36
N LYS A 44 22.54 -1.99 -28.62
CA LYS A 44 22.74 -3.37 -29.11
C LYS A 44 24.06 -3.98 -28.68
N GLN A 45 25.13 -3.18 -28.65
CA GLN A 45 26.47 -3.62 -28.24
C GLN A 45 26.61 -3.77 -26.74
N ASP A 46 25.96 -2.89 -25.97
CA ASP A 46 26.01 -2.88 -24.52
C ASP A 46 24.59 -2.76 -23.93
N SER A 47 23.99 -3.92 -23.64
CA SER A 47 22.67 -3.99 -23.00
C SER A 47 22.68 -3.56 -21.54
N SER A 48 23.86 -3.30 -20.92
CA SER A 48 23.95 -2.81 -19.54
C SER A 48 23.38 -1.40 -19.43
N ILE A 49 23.54 -0.56 -20.44
CA ILE A 49 22.99 0.80 -20.47
C ILE A 49 21.47 0.80 -20.20
N LEU A 50 20.75 -0.09 -20.85
CA LEU A 50 19.29 -0.20 -20.66
C LEU A 50 18.94 -0.81 -19.31
N ARG A 51 19.68 -1.84 -18.87
CA ARG A 51 19.48 -2.46 -17.55
C ARG A 51 19.71 -1.46 -16.43
N ASP A 52 20.78 -0.68 -16.49
CA ASP A 52 21.13 0.31 -15.48
C ASP A 52 20.08 1.44 -15.43
N ALA A 53 19.60 1.88 -16.59
CA ALA A 53 18.52 2.86 -16.65
C ALA A 53 17.21 2.33 -16.07
N ILE A 54 16.84 1.07 -16.36
CA ILE A 54 15.65 0.42 -15.78
C ILE A 54 15.81 0.27 -14.27
N ALA A 55 16.97 -0.19 -13.81
CA ALA A 55 17.25 -0.34 -12.38
C ALA A 55 17.17 0.99 -11.62
N ALA A 56 17.70 2.07 -12.20
CA ALA A 56 17.60 3.41 -11.63
C ALA A 56 16.14 3.88 -11.54
N LEU A 57 15.34 3.72 -12.61
CA LEU A 57 13.92 4.05 -12.61
C LEU A 57 13.15 3.25 -11.55
N GLN A 58 13.37 1.94 -11.47
CA GLN A 58 12.72 1.08 -10.48
C GLN A 58 13.09 1.47 -9.04
N SER A 59 14.35 1.85 -8.81
CA SER A 59 14.79 2.36 -7.51
C SER A 59 14.09 3.66 -7.14
N ASP A 60 14.02 4.62 -8.06
CA ASP A 60 13.37 5.92 -7.84
C ASP A 60 11.86 5.76 -7.61
N GLU A 61 11.18 4.91 -8.39
CA GLU A 61 9.76 4.59 -8.21
C GLU A 61 9.53 3.93 -6.85
N GLY A 62 10.34 2.94 -6.47
CA GLY A 62 10.24 2.27 -5.18
C GLY A 62 10.41 3.23 -3.98
N GLU A 63 11.32 4.19 -4.05
CA GLU A 63 11.50 5.19 -3.00
C GLU A 63 10.32 6.19 -2.94
N ARG A 64 9.76 6.57 -4.08
CA ARG A 64 8.54 7.40 -4.15
C ARG A 64 7.34 6.66 -3.55
N GLU A 65 7.14 5.39 -3.88
CA GLU A 65 6.07 4.55 -3.33
C GLU A 65 6.21 4.40 -1.82
N LYS A 66 7.40 4.11 -1.30
CA LYS A 66 7.67 4.03 0.14
C LYS A 66 7.36 5.35 0.85
N THR A 67 7.77 6.47 0.26
CA THR A 67 7.52 7.81 0.82
C THR A 67 6.03 8.12 0.85
N ALA A 68 5.31 7.82 -0.24
CA ALA A 68 3.86 7.98 -0.33
C ALA A 68 3.13 7.09 0.68
N ALA A 69 3.53 5.82 0.82
CA ALA A 69 2.95 4.88 1.78
C ALA A 69 3.16 5.35 3.23
N ARG A 70 4.35 5.84 3.59
CA ARG A 70 4.61 6.42 4.91
C ARG A 70 3.75 7.65 5.19
N ALA A 71 3.60 8.54 4.21
CA ALA A 71 2.74 9.72 4.35
C ALA A 71 1.26 9.31 4.53
N ALA A 72 0.78 8.34 3.76
CA ALA A 72 -0.57 7.81 3.87
C ALA A 72 -0.81 7.15 5.24
N LEU A 73 0.15 6.33 5.71
CA LEU A 73 0.08 5.71 7.04
C LEU A 73 0.06 6.75 8.17
N ALA A 74 0.88 7.78 8.08
CA ALA A 74 0.89 8.88 9.04
C ALA A 74 -0.47 9.60 9.09
N ALA A 75 -1.12 9.79 7.95
CA ALA A 75 -2.43 10.44 7.84
C ALA A 75 -3.57 9.62 8.47
N VAL A 76 -3.46 8.28 8.50
CA VAL A 76 -4.49 7.38 9.05
C VAL A 76 -4.11 6.74 10.38
N LYS A 77 -2.98 7.12 10.99
CA LYS A 77 -2.42 6.47 12.17
C LYS A 77 -3.43 6.25 13.29
N ASP A 78 -4.23 7.27 13.58
CA ASP A 78 -5.21 7.21 14.69
C ASP A 78 -6.49 6.43 14.34
N THR A 79 -6.72 6.13 13.07
CA THR A 79 -7.90 5.41 12.57
C THR A 79 -7.57 4.03 12.00
N LEU A 80 -6.28 3.73 11.82
CA LEU A 80 -5.82 2.46 11.26
C LEU A 80 -6.26 1.27 12.13
N VAL A 81 -6.19 1.43 13.44
CA VAL A 81 -6.62 0.42 14.41
C VAL A 81 -7.63 1.03 15.36
N THR A 82 -8.77 0.38 15.52
CA THR A 82 -9.86 0.79 16.40
C THR A 82 -10.14 -0.28 17.45
N ALA A 83 -10.89 0.07 18.49
CA ALA A 83 -11.34 -0.89 19.51
C ALA A 83 -12.30 -1.96 18.95
N ASN A 84 -12.88 -1.69 17.79
CA ASN A 84 -13.83 -2.60 17.13
C ASN A 84 -13.17 -3.60 16.18
N ASP A 85 -11.86 -3.52 15.97
CA ASP A 85 -11.18 -4.45 15.07
C ASP A 85 -10.96 -5.79 15.77
N PRO A 86 -11.16 -6.91 15.05
CA PRO A 86 -10.80 -8.23 15.56
C PRO A 86 -9.29 -8.36 15.75
N VAL A 87 -8.89 -9.02 16.83
CA VAL A 87 -7.48 -9.17 17.21
C VAL A 87 -7.16 -10.64 17.46
N ALA A 88 -6.05 -11.10 16.88
CA ALA A 88 -5.42 -12.38 17.18
C ALA A 88 -4.02 -12.19 17.79
N GLY A 89 -3.42 -13.27 18.25
CA GLY A 89 -2.12 -13.25 18.92
C GLY A 89 -2.20 -12.56 20.28
N ASN A 90 -1.24 -11.68 20.59
CA ASN A 90 -1.21 -10.97 21.87
C ASN A 90 -1.85 -9.58 21.76
N PRO A 91 -3.02 -9.33 22.36
CA PRO A 91 -3.67 -8.02 22.30
C PRO A 91 -2.81 -6.86 22.85
N ARG A 92 -1.77 -7.17 23.63
CA ARG A 92 -0.80 -6.22 24.19
C ARG A 92 0.59 -6.36 23.59
N GLY A 93 0.71 -7.05 22.46
CA GLY A 93 1.98 -7.22 21.74
C GLY A 93 2.60 -5.88 21.35
N SER A 94 3.93 -5.77 21.46
CA SER A 94 4.67 -4.56 21.18
C SER A 94 4.71 -4.22 19.68
N VAL A 95 4.55 -5.22 18.81
CA VAL A 95 4.45 -5.02 17.37
C VAL A 95 3.03 -5.36 16.91
N THR A 96 2.39 -4.41 16.24
CA THR A 96 1.09 -4.62 15.62
C THR A 96 1.25 -4.87 14.13
N ILE A 97 0.68 -5.97 13.65
CA ILE A 97 0.47 -6.25 12.23
C ILE A 97 -1.00 -5.99 11.94
N VAL A 98 -1.31 -5.18 10.93
CA VAL A 98 -2.67 -4.98 10.45
C VAL A 98 -2.81 -5.68 9.11
N GLU A 99 -3.68 -6.69 9.04
CA GLU A 99 -3.94 -7.46 7.84
C GLU A 99 -5.25 -7.01 7.19
N PHE A 100 -5.17 -6.47 5.99
CA PHE A 100 -6.32 -6.27 5.10
C PHE A 100 -6.52 -7.53 4.26
N PHE A 101 -7.65 -8.21 4.45
CA PHE A 101 -7.88 -9.51 3.81
C PHE A 101 -9.30 -9.65 3.27
N ASP A 102 -9.45 -10.56 2.32
CA ASP A 102 -10.75 -11.01 1.82
C ASP A 102 -10.84 -12.54 2.02
N VAL A 103 -11.93 -13.00 2.63
CA VAL A 103 -12.19 -14.43 2.90
C VAL A 103 -12.06 -15.29 1.64
N ARG A 104 -12.41 -14.75 0.47
CA ARG A 104 -12.39 -15.46 -0.80
C ARG A 104 -11.04 -15.36 -1.54
N CYS A 105 -10.09 -14.62 -1.01
CA CYS A 105 -8.79 -14.45 -1.63
C CYS A 105 -7.89 -15.67 -1.41
N PRO A 106 -7.44 -16.36 -2.48
CA PRO A 106 -6.57 -17.53 -2.35
C PRO A 106 -5.19 -17.18 -1.76
N TYR A 107 -4.72 -15.94 -1.97
CA TYR A 107 -3.47 -15.47 -1.39
C TYR A 107 -3.59 -15.16 0.11
N CYS A 108 -4.78 -14.75 0.59
CA CYS A 108 -5.04 -14.64 2.02
C CYS A 108 -5.00 -16.04 2.67
N LEU A 109 -5.64 -17.03 2.05
CA LEU A 109 -5.56 -18.42 2.53
C LEU A 109 -4.10 -18.95 2.54
N LYS A 110 -3.28 -18.55 1.56
CA LYS A 110 -1.85 -18.92 1.51
C LYS A 110 -1.05 -18.26 2.62
N LEU A 111 -1.42 -17.08 3.08
CA LEU A 111 -0.74 -16.36 4.17
C LEU A 111 -1.00 -16.99 5.54
N GLU A 112 -2.15 -17.66 5.74
CA GLU A 112 -2.56 -18.21 7.04
C GLU A 112 -1.50 -19.05 7.75
N PRO A 113 -0.90 -20.09 7.12
CA PRO A 113 0.11 -20.90 7.79
C PRO A 113 1.36 -20.10 8.19
N GLU A 114 1.75 -19.12 7.39
CA GLU A 114 2.90 -18.27 7.66
C GLU A 114 2.64 -17.33 8.86
N MET A 115 1.45 -16.75 8.90
CA MET A 115 1.03 -15.91 10.03
C MET A 115 0.88 -16.74 11.32
N ALA A 116 0.28 -17.92 11.23
CA ALA A 116 0.14 -18.84 12.36
C ALA A 116 1.51 -19.26 12.91
N ALA A 117 2.49 -19.55 12.04
CA ALA A 117 3.85 -19.87 12.44
C ALA A 117 4.52 -18.70 13.17
N LEU A 118 4.39 -17.49 12.64
CA LEU A 118 4.88 -16.28 13.30
C LEU A 118 4.28 -16.12 14.70
N LEU A 119 2.95 -16.16 14.83
CA LEU A 119 2.25 -15.97 16.13
C LEU A 119 2.53 -17.08 17.13
N ALA A 120 2.84 -18.30 16.67
CA ALA A 120 3.25 -19.40 17.54
C ALA A 120 4.64 -19.19 18.14
N GLN A 121 5.56 -18.61 17.36
CA GLN A 121 6.95 -18.39 17.77
C GLN A 121 7.17 -17.06 18.48
N ASP A 122 6.41 -16.03 18.12
CA ASP A 122 6.54 -14.68 18.66
C ASP A 122 5.27 -14.25 19.42
N ARG A 123 5.30 -14.42 20.74
CA ARG A 123 4.18 -14.09 21.64
C ARG A 123 4.01 -12.60 21.92
N ASP A 124 4.81 -11.75 21.28
CA ASP A 124 4.77 -10.30 21.45
C ASP A 124 4.29 -9.58 20.17
N VAL A 125 3.58 -10.32 19.33
CA VAL A 125 2.91 -9.80 18.12
C VAL A 125 1.41 -9.73 18.35
N ARG A 126 0.82 -8.59 17.98
CA ARG A 126 -0.62 -8.33 17.89
C ARG A 126 -1.01 -8.34 16.43
N LEU A 127 -1.92 -9.20 16.03
CA LEU A 127 -2.51 -9.21 14.68
C LEU A 127 -3.90 -8.58 14.73
N VAL A 128 -4.13 -7.58 13.89
CA VAL A 128 -5.42 -6.89 13.74
C VAL A 128 -5.97 -7.19 12.35
N TYR A 129 -7.20 -7.67 12.28
CA TYR A 129 -7.87 -7.97 11.02
C TYR A 129 -8.69 -6.79 10.50
N LYS A 130 -8.57 -6.52 9.23
CA LYS A 130 -9.38 -5.56 8.47
C LYS A 130 -10.08 -6.29 7.34
N ASP A 131 -11.35 -6.60 7.53
CA ASP A 131 -12.18 -7.16 6.47
C ASP A 131 -12.23 -6.21 5.28
N LEU A 132 -11.73 -6.66 4.13
CA LEU A 132 -11.65 -5.90 2.87
C LEU A 132 -12.31 -6.70 1.75
N PRO A 133 -13.67 -6.74 1.68
CA PRO A 133 -14.41 -7.60 0.76
C PRO A 133 -14.44 -7.02 -0.67
N ILE A 134 -13.37 -7.23 -1.44
CA ILE A 134 -13.20 -6.70 -2.79
C ILE A 134 -13.48 -7.70 -3.91
N LEU A 135 -13.75 -8.98 -3.57
CA LEU A 135 -13.97 -10.06 -4.54
C LEU A 135 -15.47 -10.38 -4.77
N GLY A 136 -16.33 -9.38 -4.57
CA GLY A 136 -17.75 -9.43 -4.91
C GLY A 136 -18.69 -9.72 -3.75
N ALA A 137 -19.98 -9.94 -4.07
CA ALA A 137 -21.06 -10.01 -3.08
C ALA A 137 -20.86 -11.10 -2.02
N ALA A 138 -20.29 -12.25 -2.38
CA ALA A 138 -20.01 -13.31 -1.44
C ALA A 138 -18.93 -12.94 -0.41
N SER A 139 -17.93 -12.09 -0.79
CA SER A 139 -16.96 -11.54 0.14
C SER A 139 -17.62 -10.59 1.14
N VAL A 140 -18.50 -9.70 0.65
CA VAL A 140 -19.28 -8.80 1.52
C VAL A 140 -20.12 -9.59 2.52
N LEU A 141 -20.79 -10.64 2.05
CA LEU A 141 -21.60 -11.53 2.88
C LEU A 141 -20.73 -12.19 3.97
N ALA A 142 -19.57 -12.71 3.60
CA ALA A 142 -18.64 -13.32 4.56
C ALA A 142 -18.14 -12.32 5.59
N SER A 143 -17.67 -11.14 5.18
CA SER A 143 -17.20 -10.09 6.11
C SER A 143 -18.29 -9.65 7.09
N LYS A 144 -19.54 -9.51 6.63
CA LYS A 144 -20.68 -9.26 7.53
C LYS A 144 -20.82 -10.36 8.58
N ALA A 145 -20.73 -11.62 8.17
CA ALA A 145 -20.83 -12.76 9.09
C ALA A 145 -19.69 -12.79 10.09
N LEU A 146 -18.46 -12.53 9.66
CA LEU A 146 -17.28 -12.48 10.55
C LEU A 146 -17.42 -11.39 11.60
N LEU A 147 -17.76 -10.17 11.19
CA LEU A 147 -17.92 -9.04 12.11
C LEU A 147 -19.10 -9.26 13.07
N ALA A 148 -20.19 -9.90 12.64
CA ALA A 148 -21.29 -10.31 13.49
C ALA A 148 -20.88 -11.40 14.49
N ALA A 149 -20.04 -12.38 14.06
CA ALA A 149 -19.55 -13.44 14.93
C ALA A 149 -18.68 -12.93 16.08
N ARG A 150 -18.06 -11.74 15.93
CA ARG A 150 -17.32 -11.07 17.00
C ARG A 150 -18.20 -10.86 18.25
N ASN A 151 -19.49 -10.54 18.06
CA ASN A 151 -20.45 -10.36 19.16
C ASN A 151 -20.70 -11.66 19.97
N GLN A 152 -20.18 -12.79 19.45
CA GLN A 152 -20.24 -14.11 20.08
C GLN A 152 -18.83 -14.67 20.37
N ASN A 153 -17.78 -13.82 20.31
CA ASN A 153 -16.37 -14.20 20.52
C ASN A 153 -15.91 -15.34 19.58
N ALA A 154 -16.40 -15.33 18.36
CA ALA A 154 -16.16 -16.42 17.41
C ALA A 154 -15.62 -15.96 16.03
N TYR A 155 -15.10 -14.73 15.97
CA TYR A 155 -14.57 -14.16 14.72
C TYR A 155 -13.55 -15.08 14.06
N GLU A 156 -12.46 -15.44 14.75
CA GLU A 156 -11.40 -16.28 14.19
C GLU A 156 -11.92 -17.66 13.81
N LYS A 157 -12.70 -18.31 14.67
CA LYS A 157 -13.26 -19.64 14.40
C LYS A 157 -14.13 -19.66 13.14
N LEU A 158 -14.98 -18.64 12.97
CA LEU A 158 -15.81 -18.54 11.78
C LEU A 158 -14.97 -18.15 10.56
N ARG A 159 -13.98 -17.28 10.71
CA ARG A 159 -13.04 -16.91 9.65
C ARG A 159 -12.33 -18.14 9.06
N ASP A 160 -11.73 -18.97 9.90
CA ASP A 160 -11.04 -20.19 9.48
C ASP A 160 -11.99 -21.14 8.74
N ALA A 161 -13.21 -21.32 9.25
CA ALA A 161 -14.22 -22.16 8.62
C ALA A 161 -14.67 -21.63 7.26
N LEU A 162 -14.87 -20.31 7.12
CA LEU A 162 -15.29 -19.70 5.87
C LEU A 162 -14.15 -19.67 4.85
N MET A 163 -12.92 -19.39 5.26
CA MET A 163 -11.75 -19.41 4.37
C MET A 163 -11.48 -20.81 3.81
N ALA A 164 -11.63 -21.85 4.61
CA ALA A 164 -11.52 -23.24 4.14
C ALA A 164 -12.57 -23.60 3.07
N ARG A 165 -13.67 -22.86 3.00
CA ARG A 165 -14.79 -23.06 2.07
C ARG A 165 -15.10 -21.80 1.25
N ALA A 166 -14.10 -21.01 0.94
CA ALA A 166 -14.21 -19.70 0.29
C ALA A 166 -15.02 -19.67 -1.02
N ARG A 167 -15.11 -20.81 -1.72
CA ARG A 167 -15.87 -20.95 -2.97
C ARG A 167 -17.36 -21.16 -2.75
N ASP A 168 -17.77 -21.65 -1.56
CA ASP A 168 -19.14 -22.05 -1.26
C ASP A 168 -19.92 -21.00 -0.47
N ILE A 169 -19.35 -19.81 -0.26
CA ILE A 169 -19.93 -18.75 0.56
C ILE A 169 -21.34 -18.41 0.07
N SER A 170 -22.31 -18.69 0.94
CA SER A 170 -23.73 -18.42 0.74
C SER A 170 -24.43 -18.32 2.09
N PRO A 171 -25.64 -17.72 2.17
CA PRO A 171 -26.37 -17.62 3.44
C PRO A 171 -26.59 -18.98 4.12
N PRO A 172 -27.03 -20.07 3.41
CA PRO A 172 -27.20 -21.38 4.04
C PRO A 172 -25.88 -21.97 4.56
N MET A 173 -24.76 -21.75 3.84
CA MET A 173 -23.45 -22.23 4.26
C MET A 173 -22.98 -21.52 5.53
N ILE A 174 -23.13 -20.21 5.62
CA ILE A 174 -22.77 -19.43 6.80
C ILE A 174 -23.59 -19.87 8.00
N GLU A 175 -24.91 -20.07 7.82
CA GLU A 175 -25.79 -20.54 8.88
C GLU A 175 -25.39 -21.96 9.36
N ALA A 176 -25.05 -22.85 8.45
CA ALA A 176 -24.60 -24.20 8.76
C ALA A 176 -23.27 -24.18 9.55
N GLU A 177 -22.30 -23.37 9.14
CA GLU A 177 -21.03 -23.23 9.84
C GLU A 177 -21.21 -22.58 11.22
N ALA A 178 -22.07 -21.57 11.35
CA ALA A 178 -22.40 -20.99 12.63
C ALA A 178 -22.96 -22.03 13.61
N LYS A 179 -23.92 -22.85 13.17
CA LYS A 179 -24.46 -23.95 13.97
C LYS A 179 -23.40 -24.99 14.33
N ARG A 180 -22.55 -25.36 13.37
CA ARG A 180 -21.45 -26.33 13.59
C ARG A 180 -20.47 -25.84 14.65
N LEU A 181 -20.23 -24.54 14.70
CA LEU A 181 -19.34 -23.88 15.65
C LEU A 181 -20.03 -23.57 17.00
N GLY A 182 -21.30 -23.92 17.18
CA GLY A 182 -22.05 -23.69 18.42
C GLY A 182 -22.51 -22.25 18.60
N LEU A 183 -22.57 -21.46 17.54
CA LEU A 183 -23.06 -20.08 17.58
C LEU A 183 -24.59 -20.02 17.53
N ASP A 184 -25.17 -18.98 18.09
CA ASP A 184 -26.55 -18.60 17.82
C ASP A 184 -26.65 -18.08 16.38
N ALA A 185 -26.99 -18.98 15.47
CA ALA A 185 -27.06 -18.67 14.04
C ALA A 185 -28.15 -17.62 13.72
N ALA A 186 -29.27 -17.63 14.46
CA ALA A 186 -30.34 -16.67 14.26
C ALA A 186 -29.90 -15.26 14.68
N ARG A 187 -29.17 -15.16 15.79
CA ARG A 187 -28.54 -13.91 16.24
C ARG A 187 -27.48 -13.44 15.22
N LEU A 188 -26.62 -14.35 14.76
CA LEU A 188 -25.60 -14.03 13.72
C LEU A 188 -26.24 -13.37 12.51
N ILE A 189 -27.28 -13.98 11.95
CA ILE A 189 -27.98 -13.46 10.76
C ILE A 189 -28.61 -12.09 11.03
N ARG A 190 -29.20 -11.87 12.21
CA ARG A 190 -29.73 -10.53 12.56
C ARG A 190 -28.60 -9.50 12.68
N ASP A 191 -27.53 -9.85 13.40
CA ASP A 191 -26.41 -8.95 13.65
C ASP A 191 -25.67 -8.57 12.35
N MET A 192 -25.65 -9.44 11.33
CA MET A 192 -25.09 -9.13 10.00
C MET A 192 -25.72 -7.92 9.33
N GLU A 193 -26.95 -7.55 9.69
CA GLU A 193 -27.65 -6.38 9.13
C GLU A 193 -27.45 -5.11 9.97
N ASP A 194 -26.67 -5.19 11.05
CA ASP A 194 -26.35 -4.02 11.85
C ASP A 194 -25.62 -2.95 11.04
N LYS A 195 -26.02 -1.70 11.24
CA LYS A 195 -25.40 -0.56 10.58
C LYS A 195 -23.91 -0.44 10.92
N SER A 196 -23.53 -0.75 12.16
CA SER A 196 -22.15 -0.66 12.61
C SER A 196 -21.20 -1.58 11.83
N ILE A 197 -21.69 -2.75 11.42
CA ILE A 197 -20.94 -3.70 10.59
C ILE A 197 -20.69 -3.13 9.17
N ARG A 198 -21.73 -2.54 8.57
CA ARG A 198 -21.58 -1.87 7.28
C ARG A 198 -20.62 -0.69 7.37
N ASP A 199 -20.77 0.15 8.38
CA ASP A 199 -19.90 1.30 8.62
C ASP A 199 -18.43 0.88 8.80
N GLN A 200 -18.17 -0.26 9.46
CA GLN A 200 -16.83 -0.80 9.65
C GLN A 200 -16.22 -1.31 8.33
N ILE A 201 -16.99 -2.03 7.52
CA ILE A 201 -16.55 -2.48 6.18
C ILE A 201 -16.22 -1.25 5.31
N ASP A 202 -17.10 -0.26 5.29
CA ASP A 202 -16.89 0.99 4.53
C ASP A 202 -15.67 1.76 5.03
N ALA A 203 -15.41 1.77 6.34
CA ALA A 203 -14.20 2.37 6.90
C ALA A 203 -12.94 1.64 6.45
N ASN A 204 -12.94 0.30 6.43
CA ASN A 204 -11.82 -0.50 5.94
C ASN A 204 -11.57 -0.27 4.44
N LEU A 205 -12.64 -0.17 3.63
CA LEU A 205 -12.55 0.17 2.20
C LEU A 205 -11.94 1.57 1.99
N ARG A 206 -12.37 2.57 2.79
CA ARG A 206 -11.75 3.91 2.73
C ARG A 206 -10.28 3.88 3.13
N LEU A 207 -9.92 3.17 4.20
CA LEU A 207 -8.52 3.02 4.63
C LEU A 207 -7.68 2.37 3.54
N SER A 208 -8.16 1.28 2.93
CA SER A 208 -7.43 0.61 1.85
C SER A 208 -7.18 1.54 0.66
N HIS A 209 -8.15 2.39 0.32
CA HIS A 209 -8.01 3.37 -0.75
C HIS A 209 -6.99 4.48 -0.39
N ILE A 210 -7.04 5.04 0.84
CA ILE A 210 -6.07 6.05 1.30
C ILE A 210 -4.65 5.48 1.32
N LEU A 211 -4.50 4.21 1.73
CA LEU A 211 -3.21 3.51 1.77
C LEU A 211 -2.74 3.03 0.39
N GLY A 212 -3.54 3.21 -0.66
CA GLY A 212 -3.21 2.78 -2.02
C GLY A 212 -3.11 1.27 -2.18
N LEU A 213 -3.83 0.48 -1.35
CA LEU A 213 -3.78 -0.98 -1.42
C LEU A 213 -4.40 -1.48 -2.71
N GLN A 214 -3.66 -2.28 -3.48
CA GLN A 214 -4.08 -2.77 -4.79
C GLN A 214 -4.78 -4.14 -4.74
N GLY A 215 -4.86 -4.77 -3.56
CA GLY A 215 -5.46 -6.09 -3.40
C GLY A 215 -5.27 -6.65 -2.00
N THR A 216 -5.59 -7.93 -1.86
CA THR A 216 -5.47 -8.68 -0.61
C THR A 216 -4.59 -9.93 -0.80
N PRO A 217 -3.85 -10.37 0.23
CA PRO A 217 -3.68 -9.68 1.50
C PRO A 217 -2.78 -8.46 1.34
N ALA A 218 -2.94 -7.47 2.24
CA ALA A 218 -1.97 -6.41 2.42
C ALA A 218 -1.71 -6.24 3.91
N LEU A 219 -0.44 -6.17 4.29
CA LEU A 219 -0.03 -6.06 5.68
C LEU A 219 0.54 -4.69 5.96
N VAL A 220 0.11 -4.07 7.05
CA VAL A 220 0.77 -2.87 7.60
C VAL A 220 1.55 -3.29 8.83
N ILE A 221 2.87 -3.06 8.82
CA ILE A 221 3.78 -3.40 9.91
C ILE A 221 4.71 -2.19 10.13
N GLY A 222 4.55 -1.50 11.25
CA GLY A 222 5.20 -0.20 11.47
C GLY A 222 4.73 0.85 10.46
N ASP A 223 5.65 1.48 9.76
CA ASP A 223 5.40 2.47 8.68
C ASP A 223 5.55 1.89 7.28
N SER A 224 5.39 0.60 7.15
CA SER A 224 5.51 -0.10 5.86
C SER A 224 4.25 -0.86 5.50
N VAL A 225 3.96 -0.88 4.21
CA VAL A 225 2.93 -1.74 3.60
C VAL A 225 3.63 -2.87 2.85
N LEU A 226 3.31 -4.11 3.18
CA LEU A 226 3.75 -5.30 2.43
C LEU A 226 2.56 -5.83 1.64
N PRO A 227 2.61 -5.77 0.31
CA PRO A 227 1.55 -6.29 -0.54
C PRO A 227 1.69 -7.80 -0.76
N GLY A 228 0.56 -8.49 -0.82
CA GLY A 228 0.51 -9.91 -1.15
C GLY A 228 0.86 -10.85 0.00
N ALA A 229 0.81 -12.15 -0.31
CA ALA A 229 1.21 -13.18 0.64
C ALA A 229 2.72 -13.27 0.72
N VAL A 230 3.26 -13.00 1.89
CA VAL A 230 4.68 -13.10 2.22
C VAL A 230 4.93 -14.36 3.06
N ASP A 231 6.14 -14.88 3.07
CA ASP A 231 6.51 -16.02 3.90
C ASP A 231 6.82 -15.61 5.36
N GLU A 232 6.94 -16.58 6.24
CA GLU A 232 7.27 -16.36 7.66
C GLU A 232 8.58 -15.60 7.84
N THR A 233 9.58 -15.87 7.00
CA THR A 233 10.89 -15.21 7.08
C THR A 233 10.78 -13.70 6.86
N GLU A 234 10.00 -13.30 5.87
CA GLU A 234 9.73 -11.88 5.59
C GLU A 234 8.90 -11.23 6.71
N LEU A 235 7.89 -11.93 7.24
CA LEU A 235 7.11 -11.46 8.39
C LEU A 235 8.01 -11.20 9.60
N ARG A 236 8.87 -12.15 9.94
CA ARG A 236 9.84 -12.02 11.05
C ARG A 236 10.82 -10.89 10.86
N ARG A 237 11.31 -10.73 9.63
CA ARG A 237 12.19 -9.61 9.27
C ARG A 237 11.51 -8.28 9.50
N ALA A 238 10.26 -8.13 9.03
CA ALA A 238 9.48 -6.92 9.20
C ALA A 238 9.22 -6.58 10.68
N VAL A 239 8.85 -7.58 11.48
CA VAL A 239 8.67 -7.43 12.93
C VAL A 239 9.98 -7.02 13.62
N ALA A 240 11.10 -7.64 13.27
CA ALA A 240 12.41 -7.30 13.83
C ALA A 240 12.84 -5.87 13.48
N GLU A 241 12.56 -5.41 12.26
CA GLU A 241 12.86 -4.04 11.83
C GLU A 241 12.05 -3.00 12.63
N VAL A 242 10.77 -3.25 12.92
CA VAL A 242 9.95 -2.39 13.78
C VAL A 242 10.55 -2.31 15.19
N ARG A 243 10.93 -3.45 15.78
CA ARG A 243 11.56 -3.49 17.11
C ARG A 243 12.90 -2.74 17.15
N ALA A 244 13.63 -2.74 16.05
CA ALA A 244 14.88 -2.00 15.90
C ALA A 244 14.69 -0.51 15.58
N GLY A 245 13.45 0.00 15.50
CA GLY A 245 13.14 1.38 15.14
C GLY A 245 13.49 1.74 13.70
N LYS A 246 13.52 0.75 12.79
CA LYS A 246 13.87 0.93 11.37
C LYS A 246 12.65 1.01 10.45
N ARG A 247 11.45 0.78 10.98
CA ARG A 247 10.14 0.86 10.29
C ARG A 247 9.14 1.62 11.14
#